data_a3cca0963b7afeaa7d528ae9ffb26163
#
_entry.id   a3cca0963b7afeaa7d528ae9ffb26163
#
_cell.length_a   1.000
_cell.length_b   1.000
_cell.length_c   1.000
_cell.angle_alpha   90.00
_cell.angle_beta   90.00
_cell.angle_gamma   90.00
#
_symmetry.space_group_name_H-M   'P 1'
#
loop_
_entity.id
_entity.type
_entity.pdbx_description
1 polymer ?
#
loop_
_entity_poly.entity_id
_entity_poly.type
_entity_poly.pdbx_seq_one_letter_code
_entity_poly.pdbx_strand_id
1 'polypeptide(L)'
;FLDEDTGRHTGMFADLASVQACATCHNEHPDSPKTDWVLNDVMGATTWTYPKKRVTTTEAVAILTAVRQGFSDAYQGYLNEASSFDPALPIGEEWPGEQATIPNLETFITEFERRASTSTLKSFLAL
;
A
#
# COMPACT_ATOMS: atom_id res chain seq x y z
N PHE A 1 -13.74 -9.97 0.16
CA PHE A 1 -14.90 -10.86 0.32
C PHE A 1 -16.07 -10.13 1.00
N LEU A 2 -17.26 -10.68 0.86
CA LEU A 2 -18.41 -10.25 1.63
C LEU A 2 -18.47 -11.10 2.91
N ASP A 3 -18.48 -10.42 4.06
CA ASP A 3 -18.70 -11.07 5.35
C ASP A 3 -20.18 -11.42 5.46
N GLU A 4 -20.52 -12.70 5.49
CA GLU A 4 -21.90 -13.19 5.48
C GLU A 4 -22.66 -12.82 6.75
N ASP A 5 -22.00 -12.75 7.91
CA ASP A 5 -22.62 -12.43 9.19
C ASP A 5 -23.02 -10.96 9.27
N THR A 6 -22.18 -10.07 8.80
CA THR A 6 -22.41 -8.62 8.87
C THR A 6 -22.95 -8.03 7.57
N GLY A 7 -22.80 -8.73 6.44
CA GLY A 7 -23.10 -8.26 5.10
C GLY A 7 -22.22 -7.07 4.67
N ARG A 8 -20.99 -6.99 5.21
CA ARG A 8 -20.03 -5.93 4.91
C ARG A 8 -18.91 -6.42 4.00
N HIS A 9 -18.40 -5.53 3.18
CA HIS A 9 -17.23 -5.82 2.36
C HIS A 9 -15.96 -5.73 3.18
N THR A 10 -15.14 -6.77 3.13
CA THR A 10 -13.85 -6.86 3.83
C THR A 10 -12.74 -7.14 2.83
N GLY A 11 -11.72 -6.31 2.82
CA GLY A 11 -10.42 -6.58 2.20
C GLY A 11 -9.50 -7.25 3.22
N MET A 12 -8.80 -8.30 2.80
CA MET A 12 -7.78 -8.96 3.61
C MET A 12 -6.47 -8.98 2.83
N PHE A 13 -5.41 -8.55 3.47
CA PHE A 13 -4.07 -8.45 2.90
C PHE A 13 -3.11 -9.26 3.75
N ALA A 14 -2.37 -10.16 3.11
CA ALA A 14 -1.38 -10.98 3.80
C ALA A 14 -0.19 -10.12 4.26
N ASP A 15 0.19 -10.27 5.52
CA ASP A 15 1.42 -9.71 6.08
C ASP A 15 2.54 -10.74 5.87
N LEU A 16 3.42 -10.46 4.90
CA LEU A 16 4.48 -11.37 4.52
C LEU A 16 5.79 -11.08 5.26
N ALA A 17 6.56 -12.11 5.54
CA ALA A 17 7.97 -11.98 5.90
C ALA A 17 8.77 -11.47 4.68
N SER A 18 8.62 -10.19 4.34
CA SER A 18 9.14 -9.58 3.11
C SER A 18 10.66 -9.41 3.07
N VAL A 19 11.31 -9.45 4.24
CA VAL A 19 12.77 -9.41 4.38
C VAL A 19 13.22 -10.45 5.40
N GLN A 20 14.47 -10.91 5.28
CA GLN A 20 15.02 -11.94 6.18
C GLN A 20 14.97 -11.53 7.66
N ALA A 21 15.10 -10.25 7.95
CA ALA A 21 15.01 -9.72 9.32
C ALA A 21 13.65 -10.02 9.98
N CYS A 22 12.56 -10.04 9.21
CA CYS A 22 11.24 -10.42 9.74
C CYS A 22 11.28 -11.85 10.29
N ALA A 23 11.71 -12.80 9.45
CA ALA A 23 11.80 -14.20 9.83
C ALA A 23 12.76 -14.43 11.00
N THR A 24 13.95 -13.79 10.97
CA THR A 24 14.95 -13.93 12.05
C THR A 24 14.39 -13.44 13.39
N CYS A 25 13.85 -12.22 13.44
CA CYS A 25 13.30 -11.65 14.66
C CYS A 25 12.15 -12.51 15.23
N HIS A 26 11.22 -12.94 14.36
CA HIS A 26 10.10 -13.76 14.79
C HIS A 26 10.51 -15.18 15.23
N ASN A 27 11.56 -15.76 14.63
CA ASN A 27 12.07 -17.06 15.07
C ASN A 27 12.73 -17.02 16.45
N GLU A 28 13.26 -15.86 16.84
CA GLU A 28 13.93 -15.64 18.13
C GLU A 28 13.00 -15.09 19.20
N HIS A 29 11.84 -14.53 18.81
CA HIS A 29 10.94 -13.88 19.75
C HIS A 29 10.17 -14.91 20.60
N PRO A 30 10.15 -14.79 21.96
CA PRO A 30 9.55 -15.78 22.85
C PRO A 30 8.03 -15.95 22.66
N ASP A 31 7.33 -14.90 22.19
CA ASP A 31 5.87 -14.94 21.96
C ASP A 31 5.51 -15.32 20.53
N SER A 32 6.48 -15.74 19.70
CA SER A 32 6.19 -16.17 18.34
C SER A 32 5.45 -17.50 18.34
N PRO A 33 4.39 -17.65 17.51
CA PRO A 33 3.62 -18.89 17.45
C PRO A 33 4.39 -20.06 16.83
N LYS A 34 5.49 -19.80 16.14
CA LYS A 34 6.42 -20.81 15.59
C LYS A 34 7.83 -20.22 15.46
N THR A 35 8.84 -21.08 15.25
CA THR A 35 10.27 -20.70 15.20
C THR A 35 10.96 -21.12 13.90
N ASP A 36 10.18 -21.43 12.86
CA ASP A 36 10.64 -21.87 11.56
C ASP A 36 10.14 -20.97 10.40
N TRP A 37 9.95 -19.68 10.69
CA TRP A 37 9.59 -18.69 9.68
C TRP A 37 10.67 -18.57 8.61
N VAL A 38 10.24 -18.51 7.35
CA VAL A 38 11.12 -18.26 6.20
C VAL A 38 10.64 -17.06 5.39
N LEU A 39 11.51 -16.56 4.52
CA LEU A 39 11.20 -15.44 3.64
C LEU A 39 9.94 -15.75 2.80
N ASN A 40 9.04 -14.78 2.72
CA ASN A 40 7.73 -14.85 2.06
C ASN A 40 6.66 -15.71 2.77
N ASP A 41 6.92 -16.23 3.96
CA ASP A 41 5.84 -16.81 4.76
C ASP A 41 4.77 -15.76 5.08
N VAL A 42 3.52 -16.19 5.12
CA VAL A 42 2.40 -15.37 5.62
C VAL A 42 2.42 -15.42 7.13
N MET A 43 2.77 -14.30 7.77
CA MET A 43 2.92 -14.18 9.22
C MET A 43 1.63 -13.71 9.90
N GLY A 44 0.73 -13.10 9.15
CA GLY A 44 -0.53 -12.55 9.62
C GLY A 44 -1.37 -12.00 8.48
N ALA A 45 -2.41 -11.28 8.84
CA ALA A 45 -3.21 -10.56 7.86
C ALA A 45 -3.78 -9.26 8.43
N THR A 46 -3.69 -8.20 7.65
CA THR A 46 -4.39 -6.94 7.93
C THR A 46 -5.74 -6.96 7.24
N THR A 47 -6.80 -6.68 7.99
CA THR A 47 -8.17 -6.64 7.46
C THR A 47 -8.76 -5.24 7.54
N TRP A 48 -9.45 -4.85 6.46
CA TRP A 48 -10.17 -3.60 6.36
C TRP A 48 -11.63 -3.89 6.06
N THR A 49 -12.53 -3.56 6.97
CA THR A 49 -13.96 -3.76 6.79
C THR A 49 -14.65 -2.43 6.55
N TYR A 50 -15.36 -2.33 5.43
CA TYR A 50 -16.16 -1.14 5.15
C TYR A 50 -17.35 -1.07 6.12
N PRO A 51 -17.62 0.08 6.75
CA PRO A 51 -18.58 0.14 7.87
C PRO A 51 -20.04 -0.03 7.47
N LYS A 52 -20.36 0.07 6.17
CA LYS A 52 -21.72 -0.06 5.63
C LYS A 52 -21.84 -1.26 4.70
N LYS A 53 -23.06 -1.77 4.52
CA LYS A 53 -23.35 -2.89 3.59
C LYS A 53 -23.22 -2.51 2.11
N ARG A 54 -23.33 -1.23 1.78
CA ARG A 54 -23.24 -0.72 0.41
C ARG A 54 -22.42 0.56 0.39
N VAL A 55 -21.65 0.71 -0.67
CA VAL A 55 -20.92 1.94 -1.00
C VAL A 55 -21.75 2.70 -2.02
N THR A 56 -22.12 3.94 -1.74
CA THR A 56 -22.74 4.82 -2.72
C THR A 56 -21.69 5.40 -3.65
N THR A 57 -22.08 5.87 -4.83
CA THR A 57 -21.16 6.53 -5.78
C THR A 57 -20.44 7.72 -5.14
N THR A 58 -21.17 8.52 -4.36
CA THR A 58 -20.58 9.67 -3.64
C THR A 58 -19.51 9.23 -2.64
N GLU A 59 -19.77 8.17 -1.88
CA GLU A 59 -18.80 7.62 -0.94
C GLU A 59 -17.59 7.01 -1.66
N ALA A 60 -17.82 6.30 -2.76
CA ALA A 60 -16.73 5.76 -3.56
C ALA A 60 -15.79 6.86 -4.08
N VAL A 61 -16.35 7.94 -4.63
CA VAL A 61 -15.58 9.10 -5.08
C VAL A 61 -14.83 9.74 -3.92
N ALA A 62 -15.48 9.92 -2.77
CA ALA A 62 -14.83 10.50 -1.59
C ALA A 62 -13.66 9.63 -1.08
N ILE A 63 -13.84 8.31 -1.06
CA ILE A 63 -12.77 7.36 -0.68
C ILE A 63 -11.59 7.46 -1.66
N LEU A 64 -11.85 7.42 -2.97
CA LEU A 64 -10.78 7.53 -3.98
C LEU A 64 -10.04 8.85 -3.88
N THR A 65 -10.76 9.95 -3.67
CA THR A 65 -10.13 11.28 -3.47
C THR A 65 -9.26 11.30 -2.22
N ALA A 66 -9.76 10.77 -1.10
CA ALA A 66 -9.00 10.72 0.16
C ALA A 66 -7.75 9.82 0.05
N VAL A 67 -7.86 8.68 -0.63
CA VAL A 67 -6.72 7.78 -0.88
C VAL A 67 -5.67 8.49 -1.74
N ARG A 68 -6.08 9.13 -2.84
CA ARG A 68 -5.18 9.90 -3.70
C ARG A 68 -4.46 11.00 -2.93
N GLN A 69 -5.21 11.76 -2.13
CA GLN A 69 -4.63 12.82 -1.31
C GLN A 69 -3.64 12.26 -0.28
N GLY A 70 -4.00 11.18 0.40
CA GLY A 70 -3.12 10.52 1.37
C GLY A 70 -1.80 10.06 0.76
N PHE A 71 -1.82 9.47 -0.45
CA PHE A 71 -0.59 9.11 -1.17
C PHE A 71 0.22 10.34 -1.59
N SER A 72 -0.45 11.41 -2.04
CA SER A 72 0.20 12.67 -2.39
C SER A 72 0.94 13.27 -1.19
N ASP A 73 0.26 13.37 -0.06
CA ASP A 73 0.80 13.96 1.17
C ASP A 73 1.96 13.13 1.74
N ALA A 74 1.81 11.81 1.76
CA ALA A 74 2.85 10.90 2.22
C ALA A 74 4.09 10.97 1.33
N TYR A 75 3.90 11.00 0.01
CA TYR A 75 5.03 11.09 -0.91
C TYR A 75 5.71 12.46 -0.86
N GLN A 76 4.96 13.55 -0.72
CA GLN A 76 5.55 14.87 -0.50
C GLN A 76 6.38 14.92 0.79
N GLY A 77 5.89 14.29 1.86
CA GLY A 77 6.66 14.13 3.11
C GLY A 77 7.98 13.38 2.88
N TYR A 78 7.93 12.28 2.11
CA TYR A 78 9.12 11.53 1.73
C TYR A 78 10.10 12.36 0.89
N LEU A 79 9.62 13.15 -0.09
CA LEU A 79 10.48 14.02 -0.89
C LEU A 79 11.16 15.10 -0.04
N ASN A 80 10.45 15.67 0.93
CA ASN A 80 11.01 16.65 1.86
C ASN A 80 12.14 16.03 2.70
N GLU A 81 11.94 14.82 3.22
CA GLU A 81 12.96 14.10 3.96
C GLU A 81 14.17 13.74 3.07
N ALA A 82 13.93 13.21 1.87
CA ALA A 82 14.97 12.85 0.92
C ALA A 82 15.83 14.06 0.51
N SER A 83 15.22 15.24 0.43
CA SER A 83 15.93 16.50 0.12
C SER A 83 16.78 17.01 1.28
N SER A 84 16.54 16.53 2.50
CA SER A 84 17.28 16.93 3.70
C SER A 84 18.59 16.17 3.87
N PHE A 85 18.83 15.10 3.11
CA PHE A 85 20.06 14.31 3.21
C PHE A 85 21.29 15.06 2.67
N ASP A 86 22.46 14.70 3.16
CA ASP A 86 23.74 15.24 2.70
C ASP A 86 24.67 14.09 2.24
N PRO A 87 24.91 13.93 0.91
CA PRO A 87 24.32 14.72 -0.18
C PRO A 87 22.83 14.42 -0.39
N ALA A 88 22.08 15.42 -0.86
CA ALA A 88 20.66 15.26 -1.20
C ALA A 88 20.48 14.21 -2.31
N LEU A 89 19.42 13.42 -2.20
CA LEU A 89 19.06 12.44 -3.23
C LEU A 89 18.50 13.14 -4.48
N PRO A 90 18.88 12.72 -5.70
CA PRO A 90 18.42 13.34 -6.92
C PRO A 90 16.92 13.09 -7.13
N ILE A 91 16.14 14.16 -7.23
CA ILE A 91 14.72 14.14 -7.56
C ILE A 91 14.56 14.56 -9.03
N GLY A 92 13.85 13.78 -9.83
CA GLY A 92 13.70 13.99 -11.27
C GLY A 92 12.26 13.82 -11.77
N GLU A 93 12.05 14.12 -13.03
CA GLU A 93 10.76 14.05 -13.71
C GLU A 93 10.48 12.66 -14.32
N GLU A 94 11.45 11.75 -14.27
CA GLU A 94 11.32 10.42 -14.84
C GLU A 94 11.04 9.37 -13.78
N TRP A 95 10.28 8.33 -14.17
CA TRP A 95 10.12 7.15 -13.32
C TRP A 95 11.46 6.41 -13.23
N PRO A 96 11.85 5.90 -12.02
CA PRO A 96 13.14 5.24 -11.85
C PRO A 96 13.35 4.09 -12.83
N GLY A 97 14.48 4.15 -13.55
CA GLY A 97 14.99 3.12 -14.40
C GLY A 97 16.33 2.59 -13.88
N GLU A 98 17.35 2.56 -14.75
CA GLU A 98 18.71 2.16 -14.36
C GLU A 98 19.43 3.21 -13.49
N GLN A 99 18.97 4.45 -13.52
CA GLN A 99 19.49 5.52 -12.66
C GLN A 99 18.69 5.61 -11.36
N ALA A 100 19.40 5.74 -10.24
CA ALA A 100 18.80 5.87 -8.92
C ALA A 100 18.27 7.31 -8.69
N THR A 101 17.22 7.68 -9.42
CA THR A 101 16.53 8.97 -9.31
C THR A 101 15.19 8.76 -8.61
N ILE A 102 14.86 9.63 -7.65
CA ILE A 102 13.54 9.64 -7.01
C ILE A 102 12.61 10.45 -7.91
N PRO A 103 11.45 9.92 -8.35
CA PRO A 103 10.51 10.69 -9.17
C PRO A 103 9.94 11.86 -8.37
N ASN A 104 9.68 12.98 -9.03
CA ASN A 104 8.97 14.09 -8.39
C ASN A 104 7.49 13.71 -8.11
N LEU A 105 6.77 14.56 -7.37
CA LEU A 105 5.39 14.28 -6.96
C LEU A 105 4.45 14.06 -8.16
N GLU A 106 4.58 14.86 -9.22
CA GLU A 106 3.73 14.76 -10.41
C GLU A 106 3.93 13.42 -11.12
N THR A 107 5.17 13.02 -11.32
CA THR A 107 5.53 11.74 -11.94
C THR A 107 5.03 10.57 -11.10
N PHE A 108 5.21 10.65 -9.77
CA PHE A 108 4.72 9.60 -8.86
C PHE A 108 3.20 9.47 -8.91
N ILE A 109 2.45 10.56 -8.81
CA ILE A 109 0.98 10.53 -8.82
C ILE A 109 0.45 10.05 -10.17
N THR A 110 1.06 10.49 -11.28
CA THR A 110 0.69 10.03 -12.62
C THR A 110 0.84 8.50 -12.76
N GLU A 111 1.96 7.95 -12.30
CA GLU A 111 2.19 6.51 -12.35
C GLU A 111 1.29 5.75 -11.36
N PHE A 112 1.04 6.30 -10.19
CA PHE A 112 0.07 5.75 -9.23
C PHE A 112 -1.33 5.65 -9.84
N GLU A 113 -1.83 6.73 -10.45
CA GLU A 113 -3.14 6.76 -11.11
C GLU A 113 -3.21 5.77 -12.27
N ARG A 114 -2.16 5.71 -13.09
CA ARG A 114 -2.08 4.77 -14.21
C ARG A 114 -2.19 3.32 -13.76
N ARG A 115 -1.54 2.95 -12.66
CA ARG A 115 -1.58 1.58 -12.11
C ARG A 115 -2.88 1.28 -11.38
N ALA A 116 -3.38 2.22 -10.59
CA ALA A 116 -4.60 2.07 -9.80
C ALA A 116 -5.85 1.99 -10.68
N SER A 117 -5.96 2.85 -11.70
CA SER A 117 -7.18 2.97 -12.54
C SER A 117 -7.58 1.68 -13.23
N THR A 118 -6.59 0.87 -13.67
CA THR A 118 -6.86 -0.33 -14.46
C THR A 118 -7.43 -1.49 -13.64
N SER A 119 -6.99 -1.68 -12.42
CA SER A 119 -7.48 -2.76 -11.55
C SER A 119 -8.77 -2.37 -10.82
N THR A 120 -8.84 -1.16 -10.30
CA THR A 120 -10.00 -0.66 -9.56
C THR A 120 -11.23 -0.58 -10.45
N LEU A 121 -11.11 0.00 -11.65
CA LEU A 121 -12.22 0.10 -12.59
C LEU A 121 -12.71 -1.29 -13.04
N LYS A 122 -11.80 -2.23 -13.32
CA LYS A 122 -12.15 -3.61 -13.67
C LYS A 122 -12.90 -4.31 -12.53
N SER A 123 -12.48 -4.09 -11.28
CA SER A 123 -13.17 -4.64 -10.12
C SER A 123 -14.56 -4.06 -9.94
N PHE A 124 -14.76 -2.77 -10.22
CA PHE A 124 -16.08 -2.14 -10.20
C PHE A 124 -17.00 -2.60 -11.34
N LEU A 125 -16.44 -2.87 -12.52
CA LEU A 125 -17.22 -3.33 -13.68
C LEU A 125 -17.49 -4.84 -13.68
N ALA A 126 -16.82 -5.62 -12.84
CA ALA A 126 -17.04 -7.05 -12.66
C ALA A 126 -18.11 -7.37 -11.60
N LEU A 127 -18.69 -6.35 -10.97
CA LEU A 127 -19.85 -6.43 -10.08
C LEU A 127 -21.15 -6.19 -10.85
#